data_1036059c0c07daf7f694d33ffbed4648
#
_entry.id   1036059c0c07daf7f694d33ffbed4648
#
_cell.length_a   1.000
_cell.length_b   1.000
_cell.length_c   1.000
_cell.angle_alpha   90.00
_cell.angle_beta   90.00
_cell.angle_gamma   90.00
#
_symmetry.space_group_name_H-M   'P 1'
#
loop_
_entity.id
_entity.type
_entity.pdbx_description
1 polymer ?
#
loop_
_entity_poly.entity_id
_entity_poly.type
_entity_poly.pdbx_seq_one_letter_code
_entity_poly.pdbx_strand_id
1 'polypeptide(L)'
;MLVDLTVKVFLNKVAGSDPVPGGGSIAALNGAIASALAAMVANLTIGKKGYELHEELMRHISGVALQQKGAFVEDIDRDSEAYDKVFACFKMPKATDEEKAARSTAIQEATKFAALVPMQVARNAYELMTVIMDVARLGNRNAVTDACVAMMSARSAVLGALMNVRINLGSLKDKEFVSKLQSEADELERLACAKEKELLDEINQELKV
;
A
#
# COMPACT_ATOMS: atom_id res chain seq x y z
N MET A 1 18.65 -5.01 -2.45
CA MET A 1 17.18 -4.80 -2.45
C MET A 1 16.90 -3.33 -2.75
N LEU A 2 15.72 -2.97 -3.26
CA LEU A 2 15.34 -1.57 -3.51
C LEU A 2 15.32 -0.75 -2.22
N VAL A 3 14.90 -1.39 -1.14
CA VAL A 3 14.77 -0.78 0.20
C VAL A 3 16.10 -0.41 0.86
N ASP A 4 17.22 -0.96 0.39
CA ASP A 4 18.56 -0.65 0.90
C ASP A 4 19.17 0.59 0.22
N LEU A 5 18.50 1.13 -0.78
CA LEU A 5 18.97 2.30 -1.51
C LEU A 5 18.70 3.58 -0.71
N THR A 6 19.61 4.56 -0.83
CA THR A 6 19.28 5.89 -0.34
C THR A 6 18.08 6.45 -1.10
N VAL A 7 17.29 7.34 -0.49
CA VAL A 7 16.14 7.99 -1.13
C VAL A 7 16.51 8.57 -2.49
N LYS A 8 17.67 9.23 -2.60
CA LYS A 8 18.14 9.80 -3.86
C LYS A 8 18.37 8.75 -4.94
N VAL A 9 18.99 7.63 -4.60
CA VAL A 9 19.29 6.54 -5.55
C VAL A 9 18.02 5.81 -5.94
N PHE A 10 17.13 5.58 -4.99
CA PHE A 10 15.81 4.98 -5.25
C PHE A 10 15.00 5.83 -6.25
N LEU A 11 14.88 7.14 -6.00
CA LEU A 11 14.16 8.05 -6.90
C LEU A 11 14.79 8.12 -8.30
N ASN A 12 16.12 8.07 -8.41
CA ASN A 12 16.80 8.00 -9.71
C ASN A 12 16.45 6.69 -10.46
N LYS A 13 16.29 5.57 -9.75
CA LYS A 13 15.82 4.31 -10.35
C LYS A 13 14.39 4.42 -10.85
N VAL A 14 13.48 4.99 -10.04
CA VAL A 14 12.09 5.24 -10.46
C VAL A 14 12.01 6.12 -11.69
N ALA A 15 12.88 7.11 -11.82
CA ALA A 15 12.95 8.02 -12.97
C ALA A 15 13.65 7.41 -14.20
N GLY A 16 14.16 6.19 -14.09
CA GLY A 16 14.87 5.49 -15.17
C GLY A 16 13.94 4.98 -16.27
N SER A 17 14.50 4.22 -17.20
CA SER A 17 13.77 3.58 -18.30
C SER A 17 13.37 2.13 -18.00
N ASP A 18 13.78 1.59 -16.85
CA ASP A 18 13.42 0.25 -16.42
C ASP A 18 11.98 0.24 -15.89
N PRO A 19 11.18 -0.82 -16.16
CA PRO A 19 9.79 -0.89 -15.71
C PRO A 19 9.64 -1.06 -14.18
N VAL A 20 10.72 -1.40 -13.48
CA VAL A 20 10.77 -1.58 -12.01
C VAL A 20 11.96 -0.83 -11.40
N PRO A 21 11.77 -0.16 -10.23
CA PRO A 21 10.54 -0.04 -9.45
C PRO A 21 9.50 0.85 -10.12
N GLY A 22 8.25 0.41 -10.12
CA GLY A 22 7.12 1.10 -10.73
C GLY A 22 6.07 1.57 -9.73
N GLY A 23 4.85 1.79 -10.22
CA GLY A 23 3.74 2.29 -9.42
C GLY A 23 3.34 1.42 -8.24
N GLY A 24 3.49 0.09 -8.33
CA GLY A 24 3.19 -0.83 -7.24
C GLY A 24 4.19 -0.70 -6.08
N SER A 25 5.49 -0.66 -6.40
CA SER A 25 6.55 -0.39 -5.39
C SER A 25 6.35 0.97 -4.72
N ILE A 26 5.90 2.01 -5.46
CA ILE A 26 5.60 3.33 -4.90
C ILE A 26 4.34 3.29 -4.03
N ALA A 27 3.33 2.50 -4.38
CA ALA A 27 2.16 2.32 -3.53
C ALA A 27 2.55 1.69 -2.18
N ALA A 28 3.38 0.64 -2.18
CA ALA A 28 3.92 0.04 -0.96
C ALA A 28 4.78 1.05 -0.15
N LEU A 29 5.63 1.85 -0.79
CA LEU A 29 6.39 2.90 -0.12
C LEU A 29 5.47 3.92 0.58
N ASN A 30 4.38 4.34 -0.06
CA ASN A 30 3.40 5.22 0.58
C ASN A 30 2.76 4.57 1.82
N GLY A 31 2.48 3.26 1.79
CA GLY A 31 2.03 2.50 2.95
C GLY A 31 3.06 2.50 4.09
N ALA A 32 4.34 2.30 3.77
CA ALA A 32 5.42 2.35 4.74
C ALA A 32 5.58 3.74 5.38
N ILE A 33 5.48 4.81 4.58
CA ILE A 33 5.51 6.21 5.05
C ILE A 33 4.33 6.47 5.99
N ALA A 34 3.12 6.09 5.59
CA ALA A 34 1.91 6.25 6.40
C ALA A 34 2.04 5.55 7.75
N SER A 35 2.53 4.30 7.74
CA SER A 35 2.78 3.51 8.97
C SER A 35 3.82 4.17 9.88
N ALA A 36 4.91 4.67 9.30
CA ALA A 36 5.96 5.35 10.07
C ALA A 36 5.44 6.62 10.75
N LEU A 37 4.64 7.43 10.05
CA LEU A 37 4.01 8.63 10.62
C LEU A 37 2.98 8.29 11.70
N ALA A 38 2.16 7.26 11.50
CA ALA A 38 1.21 6.81 12.51
C ALA A 38 1.94 6.36 13.80
N ALA A 39 3.01 5.58 13.67
CA ALA A 39 3.86 5.18 14.80
C ALA A 39 4.51 6.40 15.48
N MET A 40 4.98 7.38 14.72
CA MET A 40 5.58 8.60 15.24
C MET A 40 4.57 9.39 16.11
N VAL A 41 3.35 9.61 15.63
CA VAL A 41 2.31 10.33 16.37
C VAL A 41 1.95 9.58 17.66
N ALA A 42 1.80 8.25 17.60
CA ALA A 42 1.56 7.42 18.77
C ALA A 42 2.72 7.55 19.79
N ASN A 43 3.97 7.45 19.33
CA ASN A 43 5.16 7.58 20.19
C ASN A 43 5.29 8.98 20.81
N LEU A 44 4.90 10.04 20.09
CA LEU A 44 4.85 11.42 20.61
C LEU A 44 3.70 11.65 21.62
N THR A 45 2.82 10.68 21.77
CA THR A 45 1.70 10.72 22.72
C THR A 45 2.02 9.95 24.00
N ILE A 46 2.75 8.83 23.89
CA ILE A 46 3.12 7.96 25.02
C ILE A 46 3.93 8.75 26.05
N GLY A 47 3.52 8.66 27.34
CA GLY A 47 4.17 9.36 28.45
C GLY A 47 3.95 10.89 28.47
N LYS A 48 3.12 11.44 27.58
CA LYS A 48 2.83 12.87 27.53
C LYS A 48 1.72 13.22 28.51
N LYS A 49 1.97 14.22 29.36
CA LYS A 49 0.99 14.75 30.32
C LYS A 49 -0.31 15.16 29.61
N GLY A 50 -1.44 14.69 30.12
CA GLY A 50 -2.78 14.93 29.60
C GLY A 50 -3.27 13.88 28.59
N TYR A 51 -2.45 12.84 28.32
CA TYR A 51 -2.80 11.73 27.41
C TYR A 51 -2.77 10.36 28.09
N GLU A 52 -2.73 10.33 29.43
CA GLU A 52 -2.57 9.11 30.23
C GLU A 52 -3.68 8.09 29.95
N LEU A 53 -4.90 8.55 29.67
CA LEU A 53 -6.05 7.68 29.34
C LEU A 53 -5.88 6.92 28.03
N HIS A 54 -5.03 7.41 27.13
CA HIS A 54 -4.82 6.84 25.80
C HIS A 54 -3.48 6.12 25.68
N GLU A 55 -2.67 6.05 26.72
CA GLU A 55 -1.31 5.54 26.66
C GLU A 55 -1.24 4.07 26.21
N GLU A 56 -2.10 3.20 26.74
CA GLU A 56 -2.13 1.78 26.36
C GLU A 56 -2.52 1.62 24.88
N LEU A 57 -3.54 2.35 24.44
CA LEU A 57 -3.94 2.37 23.04
C LEU A 57 -2.81 2.85 22.12
N MET A 58 -2.11 3.92 22.49
CA MET A 58 -1.00 4.46 21.70
C MET A 58 0.18 3.48 21.62
N ARG A 59 0.48 2.75 22.70
CA ARG A 59 1.48 1.66 22.66
C ARG A 59 1.08 0.56 21.70
N HIS A 60 -0.18 0.15 21.73
CA HIS A 60 -0.73 -0.83 20.78
C HIS A 60 -0.62 -0.34 19.34
N ILE A 61 -1.10 0.88 19.08
CA ILE A 61 -1.04 1.51 17.73
C ILE A 61 0.41 1.59 17.22
N SER A 62 1.36 2.02 18.08
CA SER A 62 2.77 2.06 17.67
C SER A 62 3.28 0.68 17.25
N GLY A 63 2.94 -0.37 18.01
CA GLY A 63 3.33 -1.75 17.68
C GLY A 63 2.75 -2.22 16.34
N VAL A 64 1.45 -2.02 16.13
CA VAL A 64 0.75 -2.38 14.89
C VAL A 64 1.33 -1.61 13.70
N ALA A 65 1.50 -0.29 13.84
CA ALA A 65 2.03 0.54 12.76
C ALA A 65 3.47 0.16 12.38
N LEU A 66 4.33 -0.15 13.36
CA LEU A 66 5.70 -0.61 13.09
C LEU A 66 5.73 -1.98 12.39
N GLN A 67 4.85 -2.90 12.77
CA GLN A 67 4.71 -4.17 12.07
C GLN A 67 4.26 -3.99 10.63
N GLN A 68 3.23 -3.17 10.39
CA GLN A 68 2.75 -2.86 9.03
C GLN A 68 3.82 -2.15 8.20
N LYS A 69 4.59 -1.23 8.81
CA LYS A 69 5.74 -0.61 8.14
C LYS A 69 6.71 -1.67 7.60
N GLY A 70 7.03 -2.68 8.41
CA GLY A 70 7.89 -3.79 7.97
C GLY A 70 7.33 -4.53 6.77
N ALA A 71 6.05 -4.89 6.81
CA ALA A 71 5.37 -5.58 5.71
C ALA A 71 5.36 -4.75 4.41
N PHE A 72 5.04 -3.45 4.49
CA PHE A 72 5.08 -2.58 3.31
C PHE A 72 6.50 -2.40 2.74
N VAL A 73 7.52 -2.39 3.59
CA VAL A 73 8.92 -2.34 3.14
C VAL A 73 9.26 -3.59 2.33
N GLU A 74 8.84 -4.78 2.76
CA GLU A 74 9.00 -6.03 2.00
C GLU A 74 8.21 -6.00 0.69
N ASP A 75 7.01 -5.44 0.69
CA ASP A 75 6.14 -5.36 -0.49
C ASP A 75 6.74 -4.45 -1.61
N ILE A 76 7.65 -3.51 -1.29
CA ILE A 76 8.36 -2.70 -2.30
C ILE A 76 9.16 -3.58 -3.26
N ASP A 77 9.93 -4.54 -2.73
CA ASP A 77 10.72 -5.47 -3.53
C ASP A 77 9.85 -6.57 -4.14
N ARG A 78 8.83 -7.05 -3.40
CA ARG A 78 7.90 -8.09 -3.83
C ARG A 78 7.08 -7.71 -5.08
N ASP A 79 6.72 -6.44 -5.21
CA ASP A 79 6.05 -5.93 -6.41
C ASP A 79 6.95 -6.07 -7.66
N SER A 80 8.22 -5.67 -7.53
CA SER A 80 9.21 -5.83 -8.61
C SER A 80 9.47 -7.29 -8.96
N GLU A 81 9.56 -8.18 -7.97
CA GLU A 81 9.71 -9.62 -8.18
C GLU A 81 8.49 -10.24 -8.89
N ALA A 82 7.29 -9.76 -8.58
CA ALA A 82 6.07 -10.23 -9.24
C ALA A 82 6.07 -9.87 -10.73
N TYR A 83 6.50 -8.66 -11.07
CA TYR A 83 6.70 -8.25 -12.46
C TYR A 83 7.73 -9.12 -13.18
N ASP A 84 8.89 -9.35 -12.58
CA ASP A 84 9.97 -10.17 -13.16
C ASP A 84 9.51 -11.60 -13.45
N LYS A 85 8.67 -12.19 -12.58
CA LYS A 85 8.06 -13.52 -12.80
C LYS A 85 7.16 -13.52 -14.03
N VAL A 86 6.31 -12.52 -14.21
CA VAL A 86 5.48 -12.40 -15.41
C VAL A 86 6.35 -12.25 -16.65
N PHE A 87 7.36 -11.39 -16.59
CA PHE A 87 8.27 -11.14 -17.72
C PHE A 87 9.07 -12.38 -18.11
N ALA A 88 9.49 -13.20 -17.13
CA ALA A 88 10.15 -14.50 -17.39
C ALA A 88 9.24 -15.46 -18.17
N CYS A 89 7.94 -15.52 -17.85
CA CYS A 89 6.98 -16.36 -18.56
C CYS A 89 6.83 -15.95 -20.03
N PHE A 90 6.95 -14.65 -20.35
CA PHE A 90 6.92 -14.19 -21.74
C PHE A 90 8.12 -14.67 -22.58
N LYS A 91 9.24 -15.04 -21.95
CA LYS A 91 10.44 -15.55 -22.60
C LYS A 91 10.42 -17.09 -22.80
N MET A 92 9.42 -17.79 -22.27
CA MET A 92 9.30 -19.25 -22.40
C MET A 92 9.17 -19.68 -23.88
N PRO A 93 9.61 -20.89 -24.24
CA PRO A 93 9.45 -21.46 -25.59
C PRO A 93 8.00 -21.43 -26.08
N LYS A 94 7.82 -21.31 -27.41
CA LYS A 94 6.50 -21.23 -28.07
C LYS A 94 6.49 -21.84 -29.48
N ALA A 95 7.39 -22.80 -29.74
CA ALA A 95 7.52 -23.42 -31.05
C ALA A 95 6.45 -24.49 -31.30
N THR A 96 6.17 -25.35 -30.30
CA THR A 96 5.14 -26.40 -30.39
C THR A 96 3.83 -25.95 -29.73
N ASP A 97 2.74 -26.69 -29.96
CA ASP A 97 1.46 -26.38 -29.33
C ASP A 97 1.47 -26.68 -27.83
N GLU A 98 2.21 -27.67 -27.38
CA GLU A 98 2.44 -27.97 -25.96
C GLU A 98 3.20 -26.82 -25.28
N GLU A 99 4.25 -26.30 -25.92
CA GLU A 99 5.01 -25.15 -25.41
C GLU A 99 4.13 -23.88 -25.30
N LYS A 100 3.31 -23.61 -26.33
CA LYS A 100 2.34 -22.49 -26.33
C LYS A 100 1.33 -22.62 -25.19
N ALA A 101 0.79 -23.83 -24.97
CA ALA A 101 -0.16 -24.11 -23.90
C ALA A 101 0.49 -23.92 -22.51
N ALA A 102 1.67 -24.50 -22.30
CA ALA A 102 2.41 -24.36 -21.04
C ALA A 102 2.75 -22.89 -20.76
N ARG A 103 3.26 -22.17 -21.76
CA ARG A 103 3.55 -20.73 -21.67
C ARG A 103 2.30 -19.90 -21.33
N SER A 104 1.16 -20.19 -21.99
CA SER A 104 -0.10 -19.49 -21.72
C SER A 104 -0.55 -19.68 -20.27
N THR A 105 -0.48 -20.91 -19.76
CA THR A 105 -0.81 -21.23 -18.35
C THR A 105 0.13 -20.51 -17.39
N ALA A 106 1.43 -20.57 -17.61
CA ALA A 106 2.42 -19.89 -16.77
C ALA A 106 2.20 -18.37 -16.73
N ILE A 107 1.90 -17.73 -17.87
CA ILE A 107 1.57 -16.30 -17.91
C ILE A 107 0.32 -16.01 -17.08
N GLN A 108 -0.76 -16.79 -17.20
CA GLN A 108 -1.99 -16.57 -16.45
C GLN A 108 -1.77 -16.69 -14.93
N GLU A 109 -1.04 -17.71 -14.47
CA GLU A 109 -0.74 -17.90 -13.05
C GLU A 109 0.19 -16.79 -12.51
N ALA A 110 1.24 -16.44 -13.23
CA ALA A 110 2.13 -15.35 -12.84
C ALA A 110 1.38 -14.01 -12.78
N THR A 111 0.47 -13.74 -13.73
CA THR A 111 -0.33 -12.51 -13.74
C THR A 111 -1.38 -12.47 -12.62
N LYS A 112 -1.99 -13.62 -12.26
CA LYS A 112 -2.84 -13.70 -11.06
C LYS A 112 -2.05 -13.31 -9.81
N PHE A 113 -0.84 -13.87 -9.65
CA PHE A 113 0.04 -13.50 -8.54
C PHE A 113 0.40 -12.01 -8.55
N ALA A 114 0.74 -11.45 -9.73
CA ALA A 114 1.06 -10.03 -9.89
C ALA A 114 -0.15 -9.10 -9.62
N ALA A 115 -1.39 -9.59 -9.70
CA ALA A 115 -2.57 -8.87 -9.27
C ALA A 115 -2.80 -8.96 -7.74
N LEU A 116 -2.47 -10.10 -7.12
CA LEU A 116 -2.67 -10.32 -5.69
C LEU A 116 -1.69 -9.54 -4.81
N VAL A 117 -0.46 -9.31 -5.27
CA VAL A 117 0.54 -8.53 -4.52
C VAL A 117 0.05 -7.10 -4.25
N PRO A 118 -0.29 -6.28 -5.25
CA PRO A 118 -0.81 -4.94 -4.99
C PRO A 118 -2.18 -4.95 -4.31
N MET A 119 -3.01 -5.98 -4.49
CA MET A 119 -4.27 -6.11 -3.75
C MET A 119 -4.02 -6.24 -2.24
N GLN A 120 -2.99 -7.01 -1.83
CA GLN A 120 -2.63 -7.11 -0.41
C GLN A 120 -2.12 -5.77 0.14
N VAL A 121 -1.33 -5.03 -0.64
CA VAL A 121 -0.91 -3.66 -0.29
C VAL A 121 -2.13 -2.76 -0.06
N ALA A 122 -3.13 -2.82 -0.95
CA ALA A 122 -4.35 -2.01 -0.82
C ALA A 122 -5.15 -2.37 0.44
N ARG A 123 -5.32 -3.66 0.75
CA ARG A 123 -6.00 -4.12 1.98
C ARG A 123 -5.30 -3.62 3.23
N ASN A 124 -4.00 -3.86 3.32
CA ASN A 124 -3.19 -3.46 4.48
C ASN A 124 -3.21 -1.94 4.67
N ALA A 125 -3.12 -1.17 3.58
CA ALA A 125 -3.16 0.28 3.63
C ALA A 125 -4.53 0.81 4.08
N TYR A 126 -5.62 0.17 3.65
CA TYR A 126 -6.96 0.52 4.13
C TYR A 126 -7.17 0.20 5.61
N GLU A 127 -6.67 -0.94 6.10
CA GLU A 127 -6.68 -1.29 7.53
C GLU A 127 -5.89 -0.27 8.35
N LEU A 128 -4.71 0.14 7.87
CA LEU A 128 -3.90 1.18 8.48
C LEU A 128 -4.66 2.51 8.61
N MET A 129 -5.53 2.87 7.67
CA MET A 129 -6.31 4.11 7.75
C MET A 129 -7.20 4.15 9.01
N THR A 130 -7.68 3.00 9.51
CA THR A 130 -8.42 2.94 10.78
C THR A 130 -7.52 3.29 11.97
N VAL A 131 -6.31 2.75 11.99
CA VAL A 131 -5.29 3.06 13.00
C VAL A 131 -4.92 4.55 12.98
N ILE A 132 -4.82 5.14 11.78
CA ILE A 132 -4.54 6.56 11.61
C ILE A 132 -5.70 7.45 12.14
N MET A 133 -6.95 7.04 11.94
CA MET A 133 -8.10 7.75 12.53
C MET A 133 -7.97 7.86 14.06
N ASP A 134 -7.65 6.75 14.72
CA ASP A 134 -7.53 6.70 16.18
C ASP A 134 -6.37 7.59 16.67
N VAL A 135 -5.21 7.51 16.03
CA VAL A 135 -4.05 8.32 16.42
C VAL A 135 -4.24 9.81 16.13
N ALA A 136 -5.01 10.17 15.11
CA ALA A 136 -5.34 11.56 14.81
C ALA A 136 -6.31 12.16 15.84
N ARG A 137 -7.30 11.38 16.29
CA ARG A 137 -8.33 11.83 17.23
C ARG A 137 -7.86 11.83 18.68
N LEU A 138 -7.07 10.84 19.07
CA LEU A 138 -6.72 10.57 20.47
C LEU A 138 -5.26 10.85 20.80
N GLY A 139 -4.41 11.06 19.78
CA GLY A 139 -3.00 11.33 19.92
C GLY A 139 -2.66 12.79 20.21
N ASN A 140 -1.37 13.04 20.25
CA ASN A 140 -0.81 14.37 20.53
C ASN A 140 -1.28 15.41 19.48
N ARG A 141 -2.06 16.38 19.91
CA ARG A 141 -2.62 17.45 19.06
C ARG A 141 -1.55 18.25 18.30
N ASN A 142 -0.34 18.35 18.82
CA ASN A 142 0.75 19.04 18.14
C ASN A 142 1.29 18.24 16.92
N ALA A 143 0.93 16.97 16.80
CA ALA A 143 1.30 16.09 15.69
C ALA A 143 0.08 15.67 14.85
N VAL A 144 -1.07 16.33 14.99
CA VAL A 144 -2.28 15.96 14.25
C VAL A 144 -2.12 16.14 12.74
N THR A 145 -1.35 17.12 12.31
CA THR A 145 -1.04 17.33 10.89
C THR A 145 -0.20 16.20 10.31
N ASP A 146 0.68 15.58 11.11
CA ASP A 146 1.44 14.39 10.70
C ASP A 146 0.52 13.18 10.51
N ALA A 147 -0.51 13.05 11.37
CA ALA A 147 -1.55 12.03 11.19
C ALA A 147 -2.38 12.27 9.91
N CYS A 148 -2.67 13.53 9.57
CA CYS A 148 -3.32 13.87 8.29
C CYS A 148 -2.44 13.49 7.08
N VAL A 149 -1.14 13.77 7.13
CA VAL A 149 -0.18 13.35 6.08
C VAL A 149 -0.11 11.82 5.99
N ALA A 150 -0.13 11.11 7.14
CA ALA A 150 -0.23 9.65 7.16
C ALA A 150 -1.48 9.15 6.44
N MET A 151 -2.65 9.78 6.68
CA MET A 151 -3.91 9.42 6.04
C MET A 151 -3.86 9.62 4.52
N MET A 152 -3.33 10.77 4.04
CA MET A 152 -3.16 11.03 2.61
C MET A 152 -2.21 10.02 1.96
N SER A 153 -1.12 9.65 2.64
CA SER A 153 -0.16 8.65 2.17
C SER A 153 -0.81 7.26 2.12
N ALA A 154 -1.59 6.87 3.14
CA ALA A 154 -2.31 5.60 3.18
C ALA A 154 -3.34 5.52 2.03
N ARG A 155 -4.14 6.58 1.79
CA ARG A 155 -5.04 6.62 0.65
C ARG A 155 -4.28 6.50 -0.68
N SER A 156 -3.16 7.20 -0.82
CA SER A 156 -2.32 7.09 -2.03
C SER A 156 -1.79 5.68 -2.23
N ALA A 157 -1.45 4.97 -1.14
CA ALA A 157 -1.06 3.56 -1.18
C ALA A 157 -2.23 2.68 -1.68
N VAL A 158 -3.44 2.86 -1.13
CA VAL A 158 -4.65 2.11 -1.57
C VAL A 158 -4.88 2.34 -3.07
N LEU A 159 -5.06 3.58 -3.49
CA LEU A 159 -5.43 3.89 -4.88
C LEU A 159 -4.34 3.49 -5.87
N GLY A 160 -3.06 3.76 -5.55
CA GLY A 160 -1.94 3.36 -6.38
C GLY A 160 -1.84 1.85 -6.55
N ALA A 161 -2.01 1.09 -5.47
CA ALA A 161 -2.05 -0.37 -5.51
C ALA A 161 -3.23 -0.88 -6.35
N LEU A 162 -4.43 -0.32 -6.20
CA LEU A 162 -5.61 -0.73 -6.98
C LEU A 162 -5.46 -0.46 -8.49
N MET A 163 -4.73 0.58 -8.90
CA MET A 163 -4.39 0.78 -10.32
C MET A 163 -3.52 -0.37 -10.84
N ASN A 164 -2.57 -0.85 -10.02
CA ASN A 164 -1.72 -2.00 -10.38
C ASN A 164 -2.50 -3.34 -10.35
N VAL A 165 -3.50 -3.49 -9.51
CA VAL A 165 -4.46 -4.62 -9.58
C VAL A 165 -5.18 -4.59 -10.94
N ARG A 166 -5.82 -3.48 -11.29
CA ARG A 166 -6.66 -3.35 -12.48
C ARG A 166 -5.91 -3.62 -13.79
N ILE A 167 -4.68 -3.12 -13.93
CA ILE A 167 -3.90 -3.36 -15.15
C ILE A 167 -3.58 -4.85 -15.32
N ASN A 168 -3.29 -5.57 -14.23
CA ASN A 168 -3.04 -7.01 -14.28
C ASN A 168 -4.32 -7.80 -14.59
N LEU A 169 -5.49 -7.40 -14.06
CA LEU A 169 -6.77 -8.05 -14.33
C LEU A 169 -7.14 -8.02 -15.81
N GLY A 170 -6.77 -6.97 -16.54
CA GLY A 170 -7.12 -6.78 -17.95
C GLY A 170 -6.64 -7.90 -18.90
N SER A 171 -5.61 -8.66 -18.52
CA SER A 171 -5.05 -9.75 -19.33
C SER A 171 -5.45 -11.16 -18.86
N LEU A 172 -6.22 -11.28 -17.78
CA LEU A 172 -6.65 -12.56 -17.21
C LEU A 172 -7.89 -13.11 -17.90
N LYS A 173 -7.89 -14.44 -18.12
CA LYS A 173 -9.00 -15.16 -18.74
C LYS A 173 -10.03 -15.66 -17.71
N ASP A 174 -9.63 -15.83 -16.46
CA ASP A 174 -10.47 -16.28 -15.37
C ASP A 174 -11.46 -15.18 -14.96
N LYS A 175 -12.66 -15.23 -15.52
CA LYS A 175 -13.70 -14.20 -15.33
C LYS A 175 -14.20 -14.09 -13.89
N GLU A 176 -14.25 -15.22 -13.16
CA GLU A 176 -14.69 -15.24 -11.77
C GLU A 176 -13.66 -14.54 -10.88
N PHE A 177 -12.38 -14.89 -11.02
CA PHE A 177 -11.29 -14.23 -10.32
C PHE A 177 -11.26 -12.72 -10.61
N VAL A 178 -11.36 -12.34 -11.90
CA VAL A 178 -11.37 -10.93 -12.32
C VAL A 178 -12.53 -10.18 -11.69
N SER A 179 -13.76 -10.71 -11.78
CA SER A 179 -14.96 -10.06 -11.23
C SER A 179 -14.86 -9.87 -9.73
N LYS A 180 -14.39 -10.88 -9.00
CA LYS A 180 -14.23 -10.83 -7.54
C LYS A 180 -13.23 -9.75 -7.13
N LEU A 181 -12.02 -9.75 -7.74
CA LEU A 181 -11.00 -8.77 -7.39
C LEU A 181 -11.38 -7.34 -7.80
N GLN A 182 -12.05 -7.18 -8.94
CA GLN A 182 -12.54 -5.88 -9.40
C GLN A 182 -13.57 -5.30 -8.43
N SER A 183 -14.56 -6.10 -8.01
CA SER A 183 -15.57 -5.64 -7.04
C SER A 183 -14.96 -5.24 -5.70
N GLU A 184 -13.99 -6.00 -5.22
CA GLU A 184 -13.26 -5.67 -3.99
C GLU A 184 -12.44 -4.38 -4.15
N ALA A 185 -11.77 -4.21 -5.31
CA ALA A 185 -11.00 -3.01 -5.60
C ALA A 185 -11.89 -1.74 -5.62
N ASP A 186 -13.05 -1.82 -6.24
CA ASP A 186 -13.98 -0.69 -6.34
C ASP A 186 -14.53 -0.30 -4.96
N GLU A 187 -14.80 -1.28 -4.11
CA GLU A 187 -15.25 -1.01 -2.74
C GLU A 187 -14.14 -0.42 -1.85
N LEU A 188 -12.92 -0.96 -1.92
CA LEU A 188 -11.77 -0.40 -1.18
C LEU A 188 -11.47 1.04 -1.59
N GLU A 189 -11.53 1.36 -2.89
CA GLU A 189 -11.36 2.72 -3.39
C GLU A 189 -12.39 3.68 -2.79
N ARG A 190 -13.67 3.30 -2.87
CA ARG A 190 -14.78 4.09 -2.32
C ARG A 190 -14.61 4.34 -0.82
N LEU A 191 -14.28 3.29 -0.07
CA LEU A 191 -14.12 3.36 1.38
C LEU A 191 -12.89 4.19 1.79
N ALA A 192 -11.76 4.03 1.09
CA ALA A 192 -10.54 4.78 1.39
C ALA A 192 -10.73 6.29 1.15
N CYS A 193 -11.35 6.66 0.03
CA CYS A 193 -11.66 8.06 -0.26
C CYS A 193 -12.62 8.68 0.77
N ALA A 194 -13.64 7.93 1.20
CA ALA A 194 -14.56 8.38 2.22
C ALA A 194 -13.88 8.60 3.57
N LYS A 195 -13.04 7.65 3.99
CA LYS A 195 -12.32 7.70 5.28
C LYS A 195 -11.29 8.85 5.34
N GLU A 196 -10.52 9.07 4.26
CA GLU A 196 -9.65 10.24 4.18
C GLU A 196 -10.46 11.54 4.30
N LYS A 197 -11.53 11.66 3.50
CA LYS A 197 -12.37 12.87 3.51
C LYS A 197 -12.94 13.14 4.90
N GLU A 198 -13.44 12.11 5.59
CA GLU A 198 -13.97 12.23 6.96
C GLU A 198 -12.94 12.85 7.89
N LEU A 199 -11.72 12.27 7.96
CA LEU A 199 -10.68 12.78 8.85
C LEU A 199 -10.25 14.20 8.50
N LEU A 200 -10.01 14.48 7.22
CA LEU A 200 -9.53 15.80 6.81
C LEU A 200 -10.58 16.88 7.02
N ASP A 201 -11.87 16.60 6.80
CA ASP A 201 -12.94 17.53 7.07
C ASP A 201 -13.05 17.83 8.58
N GLU A 202 -12.94 16.79 9.44
CA GLU A 202 -12.92 16.92 10.90
C GLU A 202 -11.77 17.81 11.37
N ILE A 203 -10.54 17.48 10.99
CA ILE A 203 -9.35 18.20 11.45
C ILE A 203 -9.29 19.62 10.86
N ASN A 204 -9.68 19.82 9.61
CA ASN A 204 -9.71 21.16 9.02
C ASN A 204 -10.71 22.09 9.72
N GLN A 205 -11.80 21.59 10.30
CA GLN A 205 -12.72 22.40 11.11
C GLN A 205 -12.08 22.85 12.42
N GLU A 206 -11.25 21.99 13.02
CA GLU A 206 -10.54 22.29 14.27
C GLU A 206 -9.33 23.23 14.07
N LEU A 207 -8.67 23.18 12.90
CA LEU A 207 -7.52 24.02 12.56
C LEU A 207 -7.91 25.40 12.01
N LYS A 208 -9.20 25.69 11.80
CA LYS A 208 -9.64 27.03 11.39
C LYS A 208 -9.39 28.03 12.52
N VAL A 209 -8.53 28.99 12.26
CA VAL A 209 -8.23 30.15 13.11
C VAL A 209 -9.27 31.22 12.89
#